data_0f7a215e9ba55924118fc7e25dc5d44c
#
_entry.id   0f7a215e9ba55924118fc7e25dc5d44c
#
_cell.length_a   1.000
_cell.length_b   1.000
_cell.length_c   1.000
_cell.angle_alpha   90.00
_cell.angle_beta   90.00
_cell.angle_gamma   90.00
#
_symmetry.space_group_name_H-M   'P 1'
#
loop_
_entity.id
_entity.type
_entity.pdbx_description
1 polymer ?
#
loop_
_entity_poly.entity_id
_entity_poly.type
_entity_poly.pdbx_seq_one_letter_code
_entity_poly.pdbx_strand_id
1 'polypeptide(L)'
;MYKRQLEAQGAFAEILYRKTTEDESPQTGRLIYLKAWLPPDAPVELLAMQKRKTSFPHESTLNQFFTESDFESYRRLGEYLMDCLIDLSNAPPGEGADPAPSANGLEHLFDGLQRLARKAQQDRAVPPASP
;
A
#
# COMPACT_ATOMS: atom_id res chain seq x y z
N MET A 1 11.29 -9.76 5.17
CA MET A 1 10.43 -9.46 6.35
C MET A 1 9.45 -8.32 6.06
N TYR A 2 9.82 -7.30 5.30
CA TYR A 2 9.01 -6.11 4.93
C TYR A 2 7.78 -6.38 4.06
N LYS A 3 7.88 -7.23 3.05
CA LYS A 3 6.75 -7.57 2.17
C LYS A 3 5.47 -7.89 2.94
N ARG A 4 5.56 -8.71 4.00
CA ARG A 4 4.39 -9.11 4.81
C ARG A 4 3.78 -7.97 5.62
N GLN A 5 4.56 -6.97 6.00
CA GLN A 5 4.07 -5.84 6.81
C GLN A 5 3.38 -4.78 5.95
N LEU A 6 3.88 -4.49 4.76
CA LEU A 6 3.17 -3.64 3.79
C LEU A 6 1.86 -4.27 3.33
N GLU A 7 1.85 -5.59 3.11
CA GLU A 7 0.65 -6.37 2.79
C GLU A 7 -0.40 -6.31 3.92
N ALA A 8 0.02 -6.12 5.17
CA ALA A 8 -0.87 -5.99 6.32
C ALA A 8 -1.40 -4.56 6.54
N GLN A 9 -0.76 -3.54 5.97
CA GLN A 9 -1.08 -2.12 6.17
C GLN A 9 -1.69 -1.44 4.94
N GLY A 10 -1.80 -2.16 3.83
CA GLY A 10 -2.44 -1.71 2.61
C GLY A 10 -3.66 -2.55 2.25
N ALA A 11 -4.62 -1.94 1.60
CA ALA A 11 -5.75 -2.63 0.99
C ALA A 11 -5.87 -2.22 -0.48
N PHE A 12 -6.23 -3.20 -1.29
CA PHE A 12 -6.53 -3.00 -2.70
C PHE A 12 -7.98 -3.38 -2.95
N ALA A 13 -8.73 -2.53 -3.63
CA ALA A 13 -10.13 -2.77 -3.91
C ALA A 13 -10.49 -2.33 -5.34
N GLU A 14 -11.50 -2.98 -5.89
CA GLU A 14 -12.16 -2.56 -7.11
C GLU A 14 -13.49 -1.90 -6.75
N ILE A 15 -13.74 -0.73 -7.33
CA ILE A 15 -14.96 0.04 -7.12
C ILE A 15 -15.87 -0.23 -8.32
N LEU A 16 -17.05 -0.74 -8.07
CA LEU A 16 -18.08 -0.90 -9.09
C LEU A 16 -19.00 0.32 -9.03
N TYR A 17 -18.95 1.15 -10.07
CA TYR A 17 -19.86 2.29 -10.16
C TYR A 17 -21.25 1.84 -10.62
N ARG A 18 -22.27 2.42 -9.99
CA ARG A 18 -23.65 2.16 -10.38
C ARG A 18 -23.90 2.76 -11.76
N LYS A 19 -24.54 1.99 -12.62
CA LYS A 19 -25.01 2.47 -13.93
C LYS A 19 -26.02 3.61 -13.73
N THR A 20 -25.87 4.65 -14.53
CA THR A 20 -26.82 5.77 -14.56
C THR A 20 -27.96 5.50 -15.56
N THR A 21 -27.65 4.76 -16.64
CA THR A 21 -28.60 4.34 -17.66
C THR A 21 -28.42 2.85 -17.97
N GLU A 22 -29.44 2.20 -18.55
CA GLU A 22 -29.38 0.77 -18.87
C GLU A 22 -28.39 0.45 -20.01
N ASP A 23 -28.13 1.42 -20.88
CA ASP A 23 -27.23 1.27 -22.03
C ASP A 23 -25.75 1.50 -21.70
N GLU A 24 -25.42 1.94 -20.49
CA GLU A 24 -24.04 2.13 -20.08
C GLU A 24 -23.35 0.81 -19.74
N SER A 25 -22.12 0.64 -20.26
CA SER A 25 -21.24 -0.43 -19.78
C SER A 25 -20.86 -0.19 -18.32
N PRO A 26 -20.72 -1.25 -17.50
CA PRO A 26 -20.28 -1.12 -16.11
C PRO A 26 -18.93 -0.41 -16.05
N GLN A 27 -18.86 0.68 -15.30
CA GLN A 27 -17.60 1.38 -15.04
C GLN A 27 -16.98 0.83 -13.75
N THR A 28 -15.68 0.58 -13.78
CA THR A 28 -14.93 0.13 -12.63
C THR A 28 -13.83 1.12 -12.32
N GLY A 29 -13.56 1.33 -11.03
CA GLY A 29 -12.42 2.08 -10.54
C GLY A 29 -11.52 1.20 -9.69
N ARG A 30 -10.29 1.59 -9.52
CA ARG A 30 -9.33 0.89 -8.68
C ARG A 30 -8.95 1.77 -7.50
N LEU A 31 -8.91 1.21 -6.30
CA LEU A 31 -8.57 1.90 -5.07
C LEU A 31 -7.37 1.24 -4.41
N ILE A 32 -6.38 2.05 -4.07
CA ILE A 32 -5.29 1.67 -3.17
C ILE A 32 -5.49 2.44 -1.87
N TYR A 33 -5.63 1.71 -0.78
CA TYR A 33 -5.64 2.29 0.57
C TYR A 33 -4.32 1.98 1.26
N LEU A 34 -3.62 3.01 1.69
CA LEU A 34 -2.41 2.90 2.51
C LEU A 34 -2.68 3.47 3.88
N LYS A 35 -2.50 2.66 4.91
CA LYS A 35 -2.51 3.12 6.28
C LYS A 35 -1.15 3.71 6.62
N ALA A 36 -1.13 4.88 7.27
CA ALA A 36 0.10 5.43 7.81
C ALA A 36 0.72 4.44 8.79
N TRP A 37 1.93 4.00 8.50
CA TRP A 37 2.68 3.04 9.31
C TRP A 37 4.18 3.33 9.19
N LEU A 38 4.90 3.20 10.28
CA LEU A 38 6.33 3.44 10.31
C LEU A 38 7.08 2.13 10.51
N PRO A 39 7.77 1.60 9.48
CA PRO A 39 8.57 0.40 9.61
C PRO A 39 9.85 0.66 10.42
N PRO A 40 10.43 -0.38 11.05
CA PRO A 40 11.63 -0.25 11.88
C PRO A 40 12.88 0.22 11.13
N ASP A 41 12.92 0.07 9.81
CA ASP A 41 14.02 0.51 8.92
C ASP A 41 13.66 1.74 8.10
N ALA A 42 12.60 2.44 8.48
CA ALA A 42 12.25 3.72 7.88
C ALA A 42 13.43 4.71 7.95
N PRO A 43 13.47 5.72 7.07
CA PRO A 43 14.46 6.78 7.12
C PRO A 43 14.66 7.35 8.52
N VAL A 44 15.91 7.64 8.85
CA VAL A 44 16.30 8.05 10.21
C VAL A 44 15.54 9.27 10.71
N GLU A 45 15.19 10.19 9.83
CA GLU A 45 14.39 11.38 10.14
C GLU A 45 12.98 11.03 10.62
N LEU A 46 12.35 10.02 10.04
CA LEU A 46 11.03 9.54 10.45
C LEU A 46 11.08 8.80 11.79
N LEU A 47 12.12 7.98 12.00
CA LEU A 47 12.36 7.31 13.28
C LEU A 47 12.69 8.33 14.40
N ALA A 48 13.42 9.39 14.07
CA ALA A 48 13.69 10.48 15.00
C ALA A 48 12.41 11.24 15.36
N MET A 49 11.51 11.45 14.40
CA MET A 49 10.21 12.06 14.66
C MET A 49 9.36 11.20 15.60
N GLN A 50 9.31 9.89 15.39
CA GLN A 50 8.58 8.99 16.28
C GLN A 50 9.13 9.01 17.71
N LYS A 51 10.45 9.11 17.87
CA LYS A 51 11.05 9.25 19.20
C LYS A 51 10.68 10.55 19.89
N ARG A 52 10.55 11.65 19.14
CA ARG A 52 10.14 12.95 19.70
C ARG A 52 8.65 13.00 19.99
N LYS A 53 7.84 12.34 19.17
CA LYS A 53 6.38 12.39 19.20
C LYS A 53 5.81 10.98 19.08
N THR A 54 5.56 10.37 20.23
CA THR A 54 5.16 8.96 20.34
C THR A 54 3.81 8.65 19.68
N SER A 55 2.97 9.69 19.46
CA SER A 55 1.72 9.57 18.71
C SER A 55 1.92 9.45 17.20
N PHE A 56 3.10 9.84 16.66
CA PHE A 56 3.41 9.71 15.24
C PHE A 56 3.58 8.24 14.85
N PRO A 57 2.98 7.78 13.75
CA PRO A 57 2.17 8.49 12.77
C PRO A 57 0.65 8.43 13.02
N HIS A 58 0.20 8.09 14.21
CA HIS A 58 -1.21 7.84 14.56
C HIS A 58 -1.79 8.94 15.45
N GLU A 59 -1.57 10.19 15.08
CA GLU A 59 -2.13 11.29 15.83
C GLU A 59 -3.66 11.35 15.75
N SER A 60 -4.26 11.84 16.83
CA SER A 60 -5.70 12.09 16.85
C SER A 60 -6.07 13.18 15.84
N THR A 61 -7.14 12.95 15.08
CA THR A 61 -7.72 13.94 14.17
C THR A 61 -8.26 15.19 14.89
N LEU A 62 -8.39 15.15 16.22
CA LEU A 62 -8.71 16.31 17.03
C LEU A 62 -7.56 17.30 17.15
N ASN A 63 -6.32 16.86 16.93
CA ASN A 63 -5.18 17.75 16.87
C ASN A 63 -5.12 18.42 15.50
N GLN A 64 -5.52 19.68 15.42
CA GLN A 64 -5.51 20.46 14.18
C GLN A 64 -4.27 21.36 14.07
N PHE A 65 -3.42 21.39 15.09
CA PHE A 65 -2.23 22.23 15.13
C PHE A 65 -1.00 21.39 14.80
N PHE A 66 -0.61 21.40 13.55
CA PHE A 66 0.63 20.81 13.08
C PHE A 66 1.69 21.87 12.90
N THR A 67 2.88 21.63 13.41
CA THR A 67 4.05 22.43 13.07
C THR A 67 4.50 22.10 11.65
N GLU A 68 5.30 22.99 11.04
CA GLU A 68 5.91 22.73 9.74
C GLU A 68 6.72 21.41 9.74
N SER A 69 7.44 21.15 10.83
CA SER A 69 8.18 19.89 11.01
C SER A 69 7.28 18.66 11.07
N ASP A 70 6.10 18.77 11.70
CA ASP A 70 5.13 17.68 11.73
C ASP A 70 4.60 17.39 10.32
N PHE A 71 4.19 18.46 9.61
CA PHE A 71 3.68 18.34 8.26
C PHE A 71 4.70 17.71 7.31
N GLU A 72 5.96 18.18 7.37
CA GLU A 72 7.04 17.63 6.54
C GLU A 72 7.31 16.16 6.86
N SER A 73 7.22 15.75 8.12
CA SER A 73 7.38 14.36 8.52
C SER A 73 6.27 13.46 7.95
N TYR A 74 5.02 13.92 7.93
CA TYR A 74 3.91 13.19 7.30
C TYR A 74 4.05 13.12 5.78
N ARG A 75 4.46 14.22 5.14
CA ARG A 75 4.75 14.27 3.71
C ARG A 75 5.82 13.23 3.34
N ARG A 76 6.92 13.23 4.09
CA ARG A 76 8.04 12.30 3.89
C ARG A 76 7.65 10.84 4.14
N LEU A 77 6.81 10.59 5.14
CA LEU A 77 6.28 9.25 5.38
C LEU A 77 5.44 8.76 4.19
N GLY A 78 4.56 9.60 3.66
CA GLY A 78 3.75 9.27 2.49
C GLY A 78 4.60 8.94 1.26
N GLU A 79 5.61 9.75 0.97
CA GLU A 79 6.59 9.53 -0.09
C GLU A 79 7.30 8.18 0.09
N TYR A 80 7.87 7.94 1.26
CA TYR A 80 8.56 6.69 1.58
C TYR A 80 7.66 5.45 1.41
N LEU A 81 6.44 5.49 1.92
CA LEU A 81 5.51 4.36 1.79
C LEU A 81 5.11 4.11 0.33
N MET A 82 4.99 5.18 -0.45
CA MET A 82 4.68 5.06 -1.89
C MET A 82 5.86 4.49 -2.67
N ASP A 83 7.09 4.91 -2.38
CA ASP A 83 8.30 4.34 -2.98
C ASP A 83 8.41 2.85 -2.67
N CYS A 84 8.20 2.44 -1.42
CA CYS A 84 8.16 1.02 -1.05
C CYS A 84 7.10 0.23 -1.81
N LEU A 85 5.94 0.83 -2.07
CA LEU A 85 4.85 0.21 -2.80
C LEU A 85 5.20 0.02 -4.28
N ILE A 86 5.83 1.02 -4.89
CA ILE A 86 6.32 0.97 -6.27
C ILE A 86 7.39 -0.11 -6.41
N ASP A 87 8.35 -0.16 -5.50
CA ASP A 87 9.40 -1.18 -5.51
C ASP A 87 8.83 -2.60 -5.40
N LEU A 88 7.82 -2.77 -4.54
CA LEU A 88 7.12 -4.05 -4.41
C LEU A 88 6.38 -4.45 -5.68
N SER A 89 5.75 -3.49 -6.36
CA SER A 89 5.01 -3.75 -7.61
C SER A 89 5.93 -4.12 -8.77
N ASN A 90 7.14 -3.57 -8.77
CA ASN A 90 8.19 -3.82 -9.75
C ASN A 90 8.99 -5.10 -9.47
N ALA A 91 8.77 -5.76 -8.34
CA ALA A 91 9.44 -7.01 -8.01
C ALA A 91 9.15 -8.06 -9.11
N PRO A 92 10.17 -8.80 -9.58
CA PRO A 92 9.98 -9.77 -10.64
C PRO A 92 8.90 -10.78 -10.22
N PRO A 93 8.00 -11.16 -11.13
CA PRO A 93 7.07 -12.24 -10.88
C PRO A 93 7.86 -13.49 -10.50
N GLY A 94 7.38 -14.22 -9.47
CA GLY A 94 7.97 -15.52 -9.13
C GLY A 94 7.95 -16.47 -10.34
N GLU A 95 8.80 -17.49 -10.32
CA GLU A 95 8.89 -18.49 -11.41
C GLU A 95 7.48 -18.97 -11.82
N GLY A 96 7.15 -18.83 -13.10
CA GLY A 96 5.87 -19.26 -13.68
C GLY A 96 4.80 -18.19 -13.86
N ALA A 97 5.09 -16.93 -13.61
CA ALA A 97 4.15 -15.84 -13.88
C ALA A 97 4.40 -15.21 -15.25
N ASP A 98 3.34 -15.01 -16.03
CA ASP A 98 3.41 -14.31 -17.31
C ASP A 98 3.92 -12.87 -17.12
N PRO A 99 4.78 -12.36 -18.02
CA PRO A 99 5.20 -10.98 -18.00
C PRO A 99 3.97 -10.08 -18.16
N ALA A 100 3.82 -9.12 -17.26
CA ALA A 100 2.73 -8.16 -17.35
C ALA A 100 2.85 -7.34 -18.64
N PRO A 101 1.75 -7.12 -19.38
CA PRO A 101 1.77 -6.23 -20.53
C PRO A 101 2.22 -4.85 -20.08
N SER A 102 3.08 -4.22 -20.86
CA SER A 102 3.58 -2.87 -20.66
C SER A 102 2.44 -1.86 -20.82
N ALA A 103 1.73 -1.66 -19.73
CA ALA A 103 0.71 -0.63 -19.60
C ALA A 103 1.32 0.64 -18.98
N ASN A 104 0.58 1.74 -19.01
CA ASN A 104 0.96 3.00 -18.36
C ASN A 104 1.40 2.74 -16.90
N GLY A 105 2.34 3.52 -16.38
CA GLY A 105 2.97 3.27 -15.09
C GLY A 105 2.01 3.00 -13.92
N LEU A 106 0.82 3.63 -13.92
CA LEU A 106 -0.23 3.35 -12.93
C LEU A 106 -0.87 1.97 -13.09
N GLU A 107 -1.11 1.51 -14.31
CA GLU A 107 -1.67 0.17 -14.54
C GLU A 107 -0.68 -0.91 -14.12
N HIS A 108 0.60 -0.72 -14.43
CA HIS A 108 1.67 -1.61 -13.98
C HIS A 108 1.73 -1.71 -12.45
N LEU A 109 1.61 -0.56 -11.76
CA LEU A 109 1.54 -0.52 -10.29
C LEU A 109 0.34 -1.32 -9.78
N PHE A 110 -0.85 -1.10 -10.34
CA PHE A 110 -2.07 -1.81 -9.94
C PHE A 110 -1.96 -3.32 -10.17
N ASP A 111 -1.47 -3.75 -11.31
CA ASP A 111 -1.30 -5.17 -11.65
C ASP A 111 -0.27 -5.84 -10.74
N GLY A 112 0.83 -5.15 -10.44
CA GLY A 112 1.84 -5.59 -9.47
C GLY A 112 1.23 -5.82 -8.09
N LEU A 113 0.47 -4.86 -7.59
CA LEU A 113 -0.19 -4.93 -6.29
C LEU A 113 -1.28 -6.01 -6.24
N GLN A 114 -2.05 -6.16 -7.31
CA GLN A 114 -3.07 -7.20 -7.40
C GLN A 114 -2.44 -8.61 -7.37
N ARG A 115 -1.31 -8.82 -8.05
CA ARG A 115 -0.55 -10.07 -7.97
C ARG A 115 -0.09 -10.36 -6.55
N LEU A 116 0.44 -9.35 -5.85
CA LEU A 116 0.88 -9.47 -4.46
C LEU A 116 -0.28 -9.83 -3.53
N ALA A 117 -1.43 -9.17 -3.67
CA ALA A 117 -2.61 -9.44 -2.88
C ALA A 117 -3.15 -10.86 -3.07
N ARG A 118 -3.21 -11.35 -4.31
CA ARG A 118 -3.61 -12.74 -4.62
C ARG A 118 -2.65 -13.75 -4.00
N LYS A 119 -1.35 -13.51 -4.09
CA LYS A 119 -0.34 -14.38 -3.48
C LYS A 119 -0.48 -14.42 -1.97
N ALA A 120 -0.67 -13.29 -1.31
CA ALA A 120 -0.88 -13.22 0.13
C ALA A 120 -2.12 -13.99 0.59
N GLN A 121 -3.20 -13.98 -0.20
CA GLN A 121 -4.40 -14.77 0.08
C GLN A 121 -4.16 -16.27 -0.06
N GLN A 122 -3.42 -16.70 -1.09
CA GLN A 122 -3.05 -18.10 -1.30
C GLN A 122 -2.17 -18.64 -0.16
N ASP A 123 -1.16 -17.86 0.27
CA ASP A 123 -0.27 -18.24 1.37
C ASP A 123 -1.02 -18.36 2.72
N ARG A 124 -2.13 -17.64 2.90
CA ARG A 124 -3.00 -17.76 4.09
C ARG A 124 -3.93 -18.96 4.03
N ALA A 125 -4.28 -19.42 2.84
CA ALA A 125 -5.20 -20.54 2.64
C ALA A 125 -4.53 -21.92 2.80
N VAL A 126 -3.20 -21.98 2.85
CA VAL A 126 -2.46 -23.22 3.10
C VAL A 126 -2.41 -23.45 4.62
N PRO A 127 -3.09 -24.48 5.17
CA PRO A 127 -3.01 -24.79 6.60
C PRO A 127 -1.58 -25.18 6.96
N PRO A 128 -1.10 -24.83 8.18
CA PRO A 128 0.21 -25.28 8.63
C PRO A 128 0.26 -26.82 8.57
N ALA A 129 1.31 -27.36 7.97
CA ALA A 129 1.56 -28.79 7.99
C ALA A 129 1.55 -29.24 9.44
N SER A 130 0.65 -30.16 9.78
CA SER A 130 0.58 -30.75 11.13
C SER A 130 1.90 -31.45 11.44
N PRO A 131 2.40 -31.34 12.68
CA PRO A 131 3.64 -31.99 13.14
C PRO A 131 3.58 -33.49 13.09
#